data_cf439c21294749c1ac150329c47f4212
#
_entry.id   cf439c21294749c1ac150329c47f4212
#
_cell.length_a   1.000
_cell.length_b   1.000
_cell.length_c   1.000
_cell.angle_alpha   90.00
_cell.angle_beta   90.00
_cell.angle_gamma   90.00
#
_symmetry.space_group_name_H-M   'P 1'
#
loop_
_entity.id
_entity.type
_entity.pdbx_description
1 polymer ?
#
loop_
_entity_poly.entity_id
_entity_poly.type
_entity_poly.pdbx_seq_one_letter_code
_entity_poly.pdbx_strand_id
1 'polypeptide(L)'
;MRPDVWELGEAPRWHAATRTFTWFDILQGRAFVATFANGALTDERFFDFPVAVGAVERVSDGWQAAAGTGFWAADDDFRFREVHRVAGLDHTYRANDAACDPQGRLVAGFMTSSAEPGTGILARLSPAEGGF
;
A
#
# COMPACT_ATOMS: atom_id res chain seq x y z
N MET A 1 -10.76 0.50 18.66
CA MET A 1 -10.32 -0.51 17.66
C MET A 1 -11.38 -1.58 17.63
N ARG A 2 -11.95 -1.83 16.48
CA ARG A 2 -12.92 -2.93 16.31
C ARG A 2 -12.15 -4.24 16.35
N PRO A 3 -12.64 -5.27 17.05
CA PRO A 3 -12.06 -6.60 16.99
C PRO A 3 -12.51 -7.26 15.67
N ASP A 4 -12.03 -6.71 14.56
CA ASP A 4 -12.41 -7.20 13.27
C ASP A 4 -11.56 -8.41 12.88
N VAL A 5 -12.19 -9.39 12.29
CA VAL A 5 -11.50 -10.51 11.68
C VAL A 5 -11.04 -10.06 10.30
N TRP A 6 -9.76 -10.15 10.04
CA TRP A 6 -9.13 -9.80 8.77
C TRP A 6 -8.99 -11.05 7.91
N GLU A 7 -9.18 -10.92 6.62
CA GLU A 7 -8.94 -12.03 5.70
C GLU A 7 -7.43 -12.28 5.55
N LEU A 8 -6.66 -11.19 5.39
CA LEU A 8 -5.20 -11.21 5.40
C LEU A 8 -4.68 -9.87 5.89
N GLY A 9 -4.71 -9.67 7.21
CA GLY A 9 -4.18 -8.47 7.87
C GLY A 9 -2.66 -8.47 7.82
N GLU A 10 -2.05 -7.40 7.27
CA GLU A 10 -0.62 -7.34 7.00
C GLU A 10 -0.01 -5.95 7.18
N ALA A 11 1.32 -5.98 7.21
CA ALA A 11 2.26 -4.87 7.15
C ALA A 11 1.88 -3.65 8.00
N PRO A 12 1.76 -3.80 9.32
CA PRO A 12 1.62 -2.65 10.20
C PRO A 12 2.88 -1.76 10.10
N ARG A 13 2.67 -0.46 9.88
CA ARG A 13 3.77 0.51 9.77
C ARG A 13 3.54 1.71 10.66
N TRP A 14 4.59 2.09 11.35
CA TRP A 14 4.64 3.30 12.16
C TRP A 14 5.36 4.42 11.43
N HIS A 15 4.72 5.57 11.34
CA HIS A 15 5.27 6.79 10.73
C HIS A 15 5.51 7.82 11.83
N ALA A 16 6.73 7.86 12.34
CA ALA A 16 7.08 8.66 13.52
C ALA A 16 6.86 10.17 13.31
N ALA A 17 7.17 10.69 12.13
CA ALA A 17 7.06 12.12 11.83
C ALA A 17 5.60 12.63 11.90
N THR A 18 4.64 11.82 11.53
CA THR A 18 3.21 12.17 11.53
C THR A 18 2.46 11.53 12.69
N ARG A 19 3.11 10.65 13.46
CA ARG A 19 2.51 9.83 14.53
C ARG A 19 1.31 9.03 14.03
N THR A 20 1.39 8.53 12.80
CA THR A 20 0.35 7.72 12.18
C THR A 20 0.77 6.26 12.09
N PHE A 21 -0.21 5.41 12.13
CA PHE A 21 -0.09 3.97 12.00
C PHE A 21 -0.92 3.53 10.79
N THR A 22 -0.33 2.75 9.90
CA THR A 22 -1.03 2.15 8.76
C THR A 22 -1.03 0.63 8.85
N TRP A 23 -2.06 0.03 8.35
CA TRP A 23 -2.19 -1.42 8.16
C TRP A 23 -3.19 -1.70 7.05
N PHE A 24 -3.28 -2.93 6.58
CA PHE A 24 -4.24 -3.25 5.53
C PHE A 24 -4.69 -4.71 5.59
N ASP A 25 -5.81 -4.97 4.95
CA ASP A 25 -6.27 -6.30 4.58
C ASP A 25 -6.01 -6.48 3.09
N ILE A 26 -5.03 -7.32 2.77
CA ILE A 26 -4.55 -7.49 1.38
C ILE A 26 -5.69 -7.95 0.49
N LEU A 27 -6.37 -9.02 0.87
CA LEU A 27 -7.34 -9.68 0.00
C LEU A 27 -8.65 -8.90 -0.12
N GLN A 28 -9.04 -8.18 0.92
CA GLN A 28 -10.18 -7.25 0.84
C GLN A 28 -9.83 -5.94 0.13
N GLY A 29 -8.56 -5.66 -0.11
CA GLY A 29 -8.11 -4.43 -0.77
C GLY A 29 -8.35 -3.18 0.08
N ARG A 30 -8.35 -3.30 1.40
CA ARG A 30 -8.62 -2.16 2.29
C ARG A 30 -7.38 -1.74 3.06
N ALA A 31 -7.02 -0.48 2.94
CA ALA A 31 -5.96 0.15 3.72
C ALA A 31 -6.53 1.07 4.79
N PHE A 32 -5.85 1.14 5.92
CA PHE A 32 -6.23 1.94 7.08
C PHE A 32 -5.08 2.86 7.49
N VAL A 33 -5.44 4.03 8.01
CA VAL A 33 -4.53 4.93 8.70
C VAL A 33 -5.21 5.47 9.95
N ALA A 34 -4.47 5.56 11.04
CA ALA A 34 -4.93 6.17 12.27
C ALA A 34 -3.81 6.97 12.94
N THR A 35 -4.17 7.97 13.71
CA THR A 35 -3.23 8.70 14.57
C THR A 35 -3.07 7.96 15.89
N PHE A 36 -1.83 7.82 16.37
CA PHE A 36 -1.56 7.31 17.71
C PHE A 36 -1.28 8.46 18.66
N ALA A 37 -2.13 8.63 19.65
CA ALA A 37 -1.99 9.65 20.67
C ALA A 37 -2.54 9.16 22.01
N ASN A 38 -1.87 9.51 23.11
CA ASN A 38 -2.29 9.19 24.49
C ASN A 38 -2.57 7.70 24.71
N GLY A 39 -1.77 6.83 24.08
CA GLY A 39 -1.90 5.38 24.22
C GLY A 39 -3.04 4.75 23.42
N ALA A 40 -3.65 5.48 22.50
CA ALA A 40 -4.77 4.99 21.68
C ALA A 40 -4.65 5.39 20.23
N LEU A 41 -5.29 4.62 19.35
CA LEU A 41 -5.51 4.99 17.95
C LEU A 41 -6.77 5.84 17.84
N THR A 42 -6.66 6.97 17.17
CA THR A 42 -7.75 7.94 16.91
C THR A 42 -7.75 8.34 15.44
N ASP A 43 -8.82 9.02 15.01
CA ASP A 43 -8.94 9.54 13.64
C ASP A 43 -8.71 8.46 12.57
N GLU A 44 -9.25 7.27 12.79
CA GLU A 44 -9.14 6.16 11.85
C GLU A 44 -9.86 6.49 10.54
N ARG A 45 -9.12 6.36 9.44
CA ARG A 45 -9.63 6.47 8.08
C ARG A 45 -9.26 5.22 7.31
N PHE A 46 -9.99 4.93 6.26
CA PHE A 46 -9.67 3.82 5.36
C PHE A 46 -9.94 4.18 3.90
N PHE A 47 -9.36 3.41 3.00
CA PHE A 47 -9.62 3.47 1.57
C PHE A 47 -9.80 2.05 1.03
N ASP A 48 -10.87 1.85 0.25
CA ASP A 48 -11.12 0.61 -0.45
C ASP A 48 -10.53 0.67 -1.86
N PHE A 49 -9.51 -0.11 -2.11
CA PHE A 49 -8.98 -0.33 -3.44
C PHE A 49 -9.89 -1.31 -4.20
N PRO A 50 -10.09 -1.14 -5.51
CA PRO A 50 -10.84 -2.11 -6.32
C PRO A 50 -10.06 -3.41 -6.56
N VAL A 51 -8.88 -3.55 -5.98
CA VAL A 51 -7.93 -4.66 -6.14
C VAL A 51 -7.24 -4.95 -4.81
N ALA A 52 -6.55 -6.09 -4.69
CA ALA A 52 -5.75 -6.40 -3.52
C ALA A 52 -4.66 -5.33 -3.29
N VAL A 53 -4.50 -4.88 -2.04
CA VAL A 53 -3.48 -3.90 -1.65
C VAL A 53 -2.32 -4.60 -0.95
N GLY A 54 -1.10 -4.42 -1.46
CA GLY A 54 0.11 -5.07 -0.92
C GLY A 54 0.91 -4.20 0.03
N ALA A 55 0.86 -2.88 -0.14
CA ALA A 55 1.56 -1.93 0.74
C ALA A 55 1.04 -0.51 0.58
N VAL A 56 1.18 0.27 1.64
CA VAL A 56 0.96 1.72 1.66
C VAL A 56 2.10 2.38 2.42
N GLU A 57 2.76 3.34 1.80
CA GLU A 57 3.89 4.08 2.38
C GLU A 57 3.60 5.58 2.43
N ARG A 58 3.99 6.20 3.53
CA ARG A 58 4.01 7.66 3.63
C ARG A 58 5.22 8.19 2.86
N VAL A 59 5.00 9.17 2.01
CA VAL A 59 6.05 9.90 1.28
C VAL A 59 5.97 11.40 1.62
N SER A 60 6.92 12.20 1.13
CA SER A 60 6.98 13.64 1.49
C SER A 60 5.68 14.39 1.20
N ASP A 61 5.02 14.09 0.09
CA ASP A 61 3.87 14.83 -0.43
C ASP A 61 2.59 13.99 -0.47
N GLY A 62 2.40 13.09 0.51
CA GLY A 62 1.21 12.27 0.57
C GLY A 62 1.53 10.79 0.79
N TRP A 63 0.89 9.93 0.01
CA TRP A 63 0.97 8.49 0.14
C TRP A 63 1.22 7.81 -1.19
N GLN A 64 1.96 6.73 -1.18
CA GLN A 64 2.09 5.81 -2.30
C GLN A 64 1.67 4.41 -1.88
N ALA A 65 1.13 3.65 -2.82
CA ALA A 65 0.70 2.27 -2.57
C ALA A 65 1.05 1.37 -3.74
N ALA A 66 1.23 0.08 -3.44
CA ALA A 66 1.24 -0.98 -4.43
C ALA A 66 -0.05 -1.79 -4.28
N ALA A 67 -0.87 -1.82 -5.32
CA ALA A 67 -2.15 -2.52 -5.31
C ALA A 67 -2.49 -3.09 -6.68
N GLY A 68 -3.08 -4.27 -6.71
CA GLY A 68 -3.33 -5.00 -7.95
C GLY A 68 -2.03 -5.24 -8.71
N THR A 69 -1.96 -4.74 -9.92
CA THR A 69 -0.78 -4.83 -10.80
C THR A 69 -0.08 -3.49 -11.00
N GLY A 70 -0.26 -2.54 -10.10
CA GLY A 70 0.27 -1.20 -10.28
C GLY A 70 0.59 -0.43 -9.00
N PHE A 71 0.97 0.81 -9.24
CA PHE A 71 1.25 1.78 -8.20
C PHE A 71 0.14 2.83 -8.14
N TRP A 72 -0.16 3.26 -6.93
CA TRP A 72 -1.21 4.21 -6.62
C TRP A 72 -0.64 5.34 -5.78
N ALA A 73 -1.27 6.49 -5.83
CA ALA A 73 -0.89 7.64 -5.04
C ALA A 73 -2.11 8.37 -4.48
N ALA A 74 -1.92 8.99 -3.33
CA ALA A 74 -2.89 9.87 -2.68
C ALA A 74 -2.15 11.06 -2.06
N ASP A 75 -2.84 12.17 -1.95
CA ASP A 75 -2.42 13.27 -1.08
C ASP A 75 -2.82 13.00 0.38
N ASP A 76 -2.84 14.01 1.23
CA ASP A 76 -3.12 13.84 2.65
C ASP A 76 -4.54 13.36 2.98
N ASP A 77 -5.46 13.37 2.01
CA ASP A 77 -6.84 12.90 2.19
C ASP A 77 -6.96 11.36 2.19
N PHE A 78 -5.87 10.64 1.88
CA PHE A 78 -5.83 9.18 1.83
C PHE A 78 -6.78 8.58 0.78
N ARG A 79 -7.01 9.31 -0.31
CA ARG A 79 -7.80 8.86 -1.46
C ARG A 79 -6.90 8.51 -2.62
N PHE A 80 -6.76 7.23 -2.88
CA PHE A 80 -5.81 6.71 -3.86
C PHE A 80 -6.38 6.68 -5.27
N ARG A 81 -5.50 6.93 -6.24
CA ARG A 81 -5.73 6.70 -7.66
C ARG A 81 -4.53 5.97 -8.26
N GLU A 82 -4.79 5.13 -9.27
CA GLU A 82 -3.70 4.46 -10.01
C GLU A 82 -2.88 5.49 -10.78
N VAL A 83 -1.56 5.47 -10.60
CA VAL A 83 -0.63 6.39 -11.29
C VAL A 83 0.27 5.68 -12.28
N HIS A 84 0.53 4.38 -12.08
CA HIS A 84 1.34 3.59 -12.98
C HIS A 84 0.95 2.12 -12.91
N ARG A 85 0.81 1.48 -14.06
CA ARG A 85 0.59 0.03 -14.16
C ARG A 85 1.86 -0.65 -14.58
N VAL A 86 2.24 -1.73 -13.90
CA VAL A 86 3.44 -2.50 -14.23
C VAL A 86 3.21 -3.29 -15.51
N ALA A 87 4.04 -3.05 -16.53
CA ALA A 87 3.91 -3.74 -17.80
C ALA A 87 4.12 -5.25 -17.68
N GLY A 88 3.32 -6.02 -18.42
CA GLY A 88 3.42 -7.47 -18.45
C GLY A 88 2.73 -8.22 -17.31
N LEU A 89 2.15 -7.50 -16.31
CA LEU A 89 1.34 -8.12 -15.28
C LEU A 89 -0.14 -8.11 -15.66
N ASP A 90 -0.78 -9.24 -15.56
CA ASP A 90 -2.23 -9.40 -15.79
C ASP A 90 -3.00 -9.59 -14.47
N HIS A 91 -4.29 -9.84 -14.56
CA HIS A 91 -5.20 -10.00 -13.41
C HIS A 91 -4.88 -11.20 -12.50
N THR A 92 -3.99 -12.09 -12.91
CA THR A 92 -3.54 -13.22 -12.05
C THR A 92 -2.51 -12.78 -11.02
N TYR A 93 -1.92 -11.59 -11.20
CA TYR A 93 -0.96 -11.01 -10.28
C TYR A 93 -1.62 -10.09 -9.26
N ARG A 94 -0.98 -9.96 -8.12
CA ARG A 94 -1.28 -8.95 -7.10
C ARG A 94 -0.01 -8.38 -6.49
N ALA A 95 -0.09 -7.17 -5.98
CA ALA A 95 0.94 -6.64 -5.10
C ALA A 95 0.98 -7.45 -3.79
N ASN A 96 2.19 -7.65 -3.24
CA ASN A 96 2.38 -8.41 -2.01
C ASN A 96 2.96 -7.56 -0.88
N ASP A 97 4.06 -6.86 -1.12
CA ASP A 97 4.70 -5.97 -0.16
C ASP A 97 5.48 -4.89 -0.92
N ALA A 98 5.79 -3.78 -0.24
CA ALA A 98 6.62 -2.73 -0.79
C ALA A 98 7.35 -1.97 0.33
N ALA A 99 8.43 -1.30 -0.04
CA ALA A 99 9.14 -0.38 0.82
C ALA A 99 9.76 0.75 0.00
N CYS A 100 9.92 1.92 0.61
CA CYS A 100 10.66 3.01 0.00
C CYS A 100 12.16 2.78 0.16
N ASP A 101 12.90 3.04 -0.90
CA ASP A 101 14.36 3.12 -0.83
C ASP A 101 14.82 4.45 -0.19
N PRO A 102 16.13 4.63 0.08
CA PRO A 102 16.65 5.86 0.69
C PRO A 102 16.39 7.13 -0.13
N GLN A 103 16.10 7.00 -1.43
CA GLN A 103 15.74 8.10 -2.31
C GLN A 103 14.23 8.36 -2.36
N GLY A 104 13.43 7.64 -1.57
CA GLY A 104 11.97 7.78 -1.51
C GLY A 104 11.23 7.13 -2.69
N ARG A 105 11.86 6.21 -3.41
CA ARG A 105 11.24 5.49 -4.52
C ARG A 105 10.59 4.21 -3.99
N LEU A 106 9.32 4.00 -4.30
CA LEU A 106 8.61 2.80 -3.88
C LEU A 106 9.05 1.59 -4.71
N VAL A 107 9.56 0.57 -4.04
CA VAL A 107 9.90 -0.73 -4.62
C VAL A 107 8.90 -1.76 -4.13
N ALA A 108 8.22 -2.43 -5.05
CA ALA A 108 7.14 -3.37 -4.72
C ALA A 108 7.37 -4.75 -5.34
N GLY A 109 7.03 -5.77 -4.57
CA GLY A 109 6.96 -7.15 -5.01
C GLY A 109 5.54 -7.49 -5.49
N PHE A 110 5.46 -8.13 -6.64
CA PHE A 110 4.23 -8.66 -7.21
C PHE A 110 4.34 -10.17 -7.36
N MET A 111 3.26 -10.87 -7.14
CA MET A 111 3.19 -12.31 -7.23
C MET A 111 1.88 -12.76 -7.85
N THR A 112 1.84 -13.96 -8.38
CA THR A 112 0.58 -14.57 -8.78
C THR A 112 -0.27 -14.87 -7.54
N SER A 113 -1.58 -14.70 -7.64
CA SER A 113 -2.52 -14.98 -6.54
C SER A 113 -2.48 -16.44 -6.10
N SER A 114 -2.07 -17.35 -7.00
CA SER A 114 -1.85 -18.76 -6.72
C SER A 114 -0.49 -19.05 -6.02
N ALA A 115 0.35 -18.02 -5.83
CA ALA A 115 1.71 -18.15 -5.28
C ALA A 115 2.59 -19.13 -6.05
N GLU A 116 2.52 -19.11 -7.37
CA GLU A 116 3.27 -20.01 -8.26
C GLU A 116 4.77 -19.70 -8.15
N PRO A 117 5.62 -20.71 -7.89
CA PRO A 117 7.07 -20.51 -7.78
C PRO A 117 7.69 -19.94 -9.06
N GLY A 118 8.65 -19.02 -8.88
CA GLY A 118 9.40 -18.45 -10.00
C GLY A 118 8.66 -17.38 -10.82
N THR A 119 7.48 -16.95 -10.39
CA THR A 119 6.68 -15.93 -11.11
C THR A 119 6.76 -14.53 -10.46
N GLY A 120 7.42 -14.40 -9.30
CA GLY A 120 7.54 -13.12 -8.60
C GLY A 120 8.27 -12.05 -9.41
N ILE A 121 7.76 -10.84 -9.36
CA ILE A 121 8.31 -9.65 -10.04
C ILE A 121 8.60 -8.58 -9.02
N LEU A 122 9.74 -7.92 -9.16
CA LEU A 122 10.08 -6.71 -8.41
C LEU A 122 10.05 -5.51 -9.35
N ALA A 123 9.27 -4.50 -9.01
CA ALA A 123 9.16 -3.27 -9.77
C ALA A 123 9.39 -2.05 -8.89
N ARG A 124 9.84 -0.95 -9.49
CA ARG A 124 10.08 0.31 -8.80
C ARG A 124 9.32 1.43 -9.48
N LEU A 125 8.63 2.23 -8.67
CA LEU A 125 7.99 3.45 -9.15
C LEU A 125 9.04 4.57 -9.23
N SER A 126 9.21 5.14 -10.43
CA SER A 126 10.08 6.29 -10.63
C SER A 126 9.39 7.58 -10.15
N PRO A 127 10.13 8.58 -9.61
CA PRO A 127 9.52 9.84 -9.16
C PRO A 127 8.71 10.55 -10.23
N ALA A 128 9.13 10.48 -11.50
CA ALA A 128 8.41 11.07 -12.64
C ALA A 128 7.07 10.37 -12.93
N GLU A 129 6.92 9.10 -12.53
CA GLU A 129 5.69 8.31 -12.72
C GLU A 129 4.75 8.41 -11.52
N GLY A 130 5.30 8.66 -10.34
CA GLY A 130 4.55 8.81 -9.10
C GLY A 130 4.12 10.24 -8.77
N GLY A 131 4.42 11.19 -9.65
CA GLY A 131 4.07 12.59 -9.48
C GLY A 131 2.55 12.85 -9.55
N PHE A 132 2.10 13.73 -8.70
CA PHE A 132 0.78 14.34 -8.79
C PHE A 132 0.75 15.41 -9.84
#